data_a7b7baffe694d0aaa151474322547cca
#
_entry.id   a7b7baffe694d0aaa151474322547cca
#
_cell.length_a   1.000
_cell.length_b   1.000
_cell.length_c   1.000
_cell.angle_alpha   90.00
_cell.angle_beta   90.00
_cell.angle_gamma   90.00
#
_symmetry.space_group_name_H-M   'P 1'
#
loop_
_entity.id
_entity.type
_entity.pdbx_description
1 polymer ?
#
loop_
_entity_poly.entity_id
_entity_poly.type
_entity_poly.pdbx_seq_one_letter_code
_entity_poly.pdbx_strand_id
1 'polypeptide(L)'
;VAQEAVLVCTSTSILHQFSWHSPSMGLSMTKLWDRMVGKREMRIVMVGLDAAGKTTILYKLKLGEVVTTIPTVGFNVEVVEYKNINFTVWDIGGQDKIRKLWRHYYLGTHGAIFVVDSCDRERVEDAREELSKMLAVEEMRDAAVLVLANKQDLPNAMKTAELSQKLGLHEVRGRDWFIQGACATMGEGIYQGLDWLARTLSARPR
;
A
#
# COMPACT_ATOMS: atom_id res chain seq x y z
N VAL A 1 -10.97 25.71 -61.36
CA VAL A 1 -11.06 24.97 -62.62
C VAL A 1 -11.06 23.52 -62.22
N ALA A 2 -12.16 22.90 -61.95
CA ALA A 2 -13.17 22.35 -62.85
C ALA A 2 -12.75 21.00 -63.46
N GLN A 3 -13.62 20.11 -63.20
CA GLN A 3 -14.29 19.06 -63.96
C GLN A 3 -13.83 17.65 -63.64
N GLU A 4 -14.70 16.88 -63.04
CA GLU A 4 -15.83 16.08 -63.59
C GLU A 4 -15.39 14.75 -64.27
N ALA A 5 -15.88 13.73 -63.70
CA ALA A 5 -16.86 12.68 -64.06
C ALA A 5 -16.15 11.52 -64.83
N VAL A 6 -16.56 10.29 -64.73
CA VAL A 6 -17.81 9.60 -65.02
C VAL A 6 -17.70 8.11 -64.56
N LEU A 7 -18.85 7.59 -64.13
CA LEU A 7 -19.19 6.19 -63.89
C LEU A 7 -18.79 5.24 -65.01
N VAL A 8 -18.43 3.98 -64.67
CA VAL A 8 -19.02 2.80 -65.31
C VAL A 8 -19.18 1.67 -64.33
N CYS A 9 -20.36 1.17 -64.29
CA CYS A 9 -20.88 0.04 -63.57
C CYS A 9 -20.58 -1.27 -64.35
N THR A 10 -20.08 -2.31 -63.71
CA THR A 10 -20.42 -3.67 -64.11
C THR A 10 -20.48 -4.63 -62.94
N SER A 11 -21.54 -5.34 -62.92
CA SER A 11 -22.02 -6.38 -61.97
C SER A 11 -21.08 -7.60 -61.88
N THR A 12 -21.29 -8.24 -60.79
CA THR A 12 -21.46 -9.69 -60.49
C THR A 12 -20.41 -10.29 -59.54
N SER A 13 -20.80 -10.63 -58.39
CA SER A 13 -20.94 -11.97 -57.84
C SER A 13 -20.93 -11.97 -56.32
N ILE A 14 -22.05 -12.27 -55.78
CA ILE A 14 -22.32 -12.53 -54.39
C ILE A 14 -21.62 -13.87 -54.03
N LEU A 15 -20.70 -13.83 -53.06
CA LEU A 15 -20.37 -15.00 -52.25
C LEU A 15 -20.40 -14.60 -50.79
N HIS A 16 -21.47 -15.03 -50.14
CA HIS A 16 -21.64 -15.03 -48.69
C HIS A 16 -20.48 -15.79 -48.04
N GLN A 17 -19.56 -15.07 -47.35
CA GLN A 17 -18.79 -15.68 -46.30
C GLN A 17 -19.35 -15.18 -44.94
N PHE A 18 -20.24 -15.99 -44.36
CA PHE A 18 -20.58 -15.87 -42.96
C PHE A 18 -19.36 -16.22 -42.12
N SER A 19 -18.67 -15.18 -41.68
CA SER A 19 -17.65 -15.32 -40.63
C SER A 19 -18.38 -15.38 -39.29
N TRP A 20 -18.41 -16.56 -38.70
CA TRP A 20 -18.86 -16.78 -37.34
C TRP A 20 -17.82 -16.15 -36.41
N HIS A 21 -18.02 -14.92 -36.00
CA HIS A 21 -17.31 -14.36 -34.84
C HIS A 21 -17.93 -14.95 -33.59
N SER A 22 -17.27 -15.94 -33.01
CA SER A 22 -17.57 -16.40 -31.66
C SER A 22 -17.27 -15.23 -30.71
N PRO A 23 -18.24 -14.71 -29.95
CA PRO A 23 -17.93 -13.78 -28.90
C PRO A 23 -17.16 -14.55 -27.82
N SER A 24 -15.93 -14.12 -27.56
CA SER A 24 -15.12 -14.61 -26.45
C SER A 24 -15.82 -14.29 -25.12
N MET A 25 -16.63 -15.24 -24.67
CA MET A 25 -17.41 -15.18 -23.40
C MET A 25 -16.54 -15.34 -22.14
N GLY A 26 -15.20 -15.25 -22.27
CA GLY A 26 -14.27 -15.46 -21.15
C GLY A 26 -14.03 -14.24 -20.23
N LEU A 27 -14.35 -13.03 -20.68
CA LEU A 27 -14.03 -11.80 -19.94
C LEU A 27 -15.15 -11.29 -19.02
N SER A 28 -16.33 -11.86 -19.12
CA SER A 28 -17.52 -11.40 -18.38
C SER A 28 -17.67 -12.07 -17.01
N MET A 29 -17.25 -13.32 -16.86
CA MET A 29 -17.46 -14.07 -15.62
C MET A 29 -16.48 -13.69 -14.52
N THR A 30 -15.22 -13.36 -14.84
CA THR A 30 -14.24 -12.89 -13.86
C THR A 30 -14.65 -11.53 -13.29
N LYS A 31 -15.11 -10.60 -14.12
CA LYS A 31 -15.62 -9.29 -13.67
C LYS A 31 -16.91 -9.39 -12.85
N LEU A 32 -17.76 -10.39 -13.15
CA LEU A 32 -18.97 -10.64 -12.38
C LEU A 32 -18.64 -11.29 -11.03
N TRP A 33 -17.64 -12.19 -11.00
CA TRP A 33 -17.14 -12.82 -9.79
C TRP A 33 -16.49 -11.80 -8.86
N ASP A 34 -15.66 -10.89 -9.38
CA ASP A 34 -15.04 -9.79 -8.63
C ASP A 34 -16.08 -8.81 -8.04
N ARG A 35 -17.23 -8.65 -8.71
CA ARG A 35 -18.37 -7.88 -8.19
C ARG A 35 -19.17 -8.60 -7.12
N MET A 36 -19.21 -9.93 -7.14
CA MET A 36 -19.93 -10.75 -6.15
C MET A 36 -19.10 -10.99 -4.88
N VAL A 37 -17.78 -11.02 -5.00
CA VAL A 37 -16.83 -11.04 -3.86
C VAL A 37 -16.55 -9.59 -3.50
N GLY A 38 -17.39 -8.98 -2.67
CA GLY A 38 -17.22 -7.60 -2.23
C GLY A 38 -15.81 -7.32 -1.72
N LYS A 39 -15.31 -6.11 -1.94
CA LYS A 39 -14.01 -5.67 -1.43
C LYS A 39 -13.93 -5.89 0.09
N ARG A 40 -12.79 -6.39 0.55
CA ARG A 40 -12.55 -6.54 1.99
C ARG A 40 -12.16 -5.18 2.57
N GLU A 41 -12.87 -4.75 3.60
CA GLU A 41 -12.50 -3.59 4.39
C GLU A 41 -11.44 -4.00 5.42
N MET A 42 -10.28 -3.37 5.36
CA MET A 42 -9.16 -3.62 6.28
C MET A 42 -8.73 -2.35 6.98
N ARG A 43 -8.74 -2.39 8.30
CA ARG A 43 -8.24 -1.30 9.12
C ARG A 43 -6.73 -1.43 9.27
N ILE A 44 -6.00 -0.39 8.83
CA ILE A 44 -4.55 -0.30 8.91
C ILE A 44 -4.19 0.92 9.76
N VAL A 45 -3.27 0.75 10.69
CA VAL A 45 -2.63 1.89 11.35
C VAL A 45 -1.26 2.13 10.73
N MET A 46 -0.93 3.39 10.51
CA MET A 46 0.39 3.82 10.05
C MET A 46 1.05 4.65 11.15
N VAL A 47 2.11 4.12 11.72
CA VAL A 47 2.84 4.72 12.83
C VAL A 47 4.35 4.72 12.55
N GLY A 48 5.10 5.40 13.37
CA GLY A 48 6.54 5.59 13.27
C GLY A 48 6.91 6.97 13.78
N LEU A 49 8.19 7.23 13.98
CA LEU A 49 8.66 8.51 14.50
C LEU A 49 8.25 9.68 13.60
N ASP A 50 8.31 10.88 14.12
CA ASP A 50 8.12 12.09 13.31
C ASP A 50 9.19 12.18 12.21
N ALA A 51 8.84 12.87 11.13
CA ALA A 51 9.67 13.01 9.93
C ALA A 51 10.02 11.69 9.19
N ALA A 52 9.51 10.51 9.61
CA ALA A 52 9.74 9.25 8.91
C ALA A 52 9.11 9.17 7.50
N GLY A 53 8.18 10.08 7.18
CA GLY A 53 7.55 10.18 5.87
C GLY A 53 6.20 9.46 5.76
N LYS A 54 5.54 9.18 6.87
CA LYS A 54 4.21 8.52 6.91
C LYS A 54 3.17 9.22 6.04
N THR A 55 2.97 10.49 6.29
CA THR A 55 1.99 11.32 5.56
C THR A 55 2.33 11.40 4.06
N THR A 56 3.62 11.47 3.72
CA THR A 56 4.07 11.45 2.32
C THR A 56 3.69 10.13 1.64
N ILE A 57 3.89 8.99 2.32
CA ILE A 57 3.48 7.67 1.83
C ILE A 57 1.97 7.63 1.63
N LEU A 58 1.19 8.12 2.60
CA LEU A 58 -0.26 8.13 2.51
C LEU A 58 -0.77 8.91 1.31
N TYR A 59 -0.27 10.13 1.09
CA TYR A 59 -0.65 10.94 -0.07
C TYR A 59 -0.18 10.32 -1.39
N LYS A 60 1.03 9.73 -1.41
CA LYS A 60 1.49 9.00 -2.59
C LYS A 60 0.57 7.85 -2.95
N LEU A 61 0.07 7.13 -1.98
CA LEU A 61 -0.88 6.04 -2.17
C LEU A 61 -2.25 6.54 -2.63
N LYS A 62 -2.72 7.66 -2.09
CA LYS A 62 -4.05 8.21 -2.38
C LYS A 62 -4.11 8.94 -3.71
N LEU A 63 -3.14 9.81 -3.97
CA LEU A 63 -3.15 10.74 -5.10
C LEU A 63 -2.25 10.29 -6.27
N GLY A 64 -1.35 9.33 -6.02
CA GLY A 64 -0.31 8.93 -6.98
C GLY A 64 0.85 9.93 -7.09
N GLU A 65 0.77 11.06 -6.40
CA GLU A 65 1.78 12.13 -6.43
C GLU A 65 2.27 12.50 -5.03
N VAL A 66 3.38 13.21 -4.96
CA VAL A 66 3.97 13.70 -3.71
C VAL A 66 3.45 15.11 -3.43
N VAL A 67 2.93 15.27 -2.22
CA VAL A 67 2.48 16.56 -1.71
C VAL A 67 3.42 17.02 -0.61
N THR A 68 3.72 18.31 -0.55
CA THR A 68 4.47 18.89 0.58
C THR A 68 3.67 18.67 1.86
N THR A 69 4.26 18.00 2.82
CA THR A 69 3.60 17.66 4.08
C THR A 69 4.17 18.51 5.22
N ILE A 70 3.31 18.84 6.18
CA ILE A 70 3.67 19.43 7.46
C ILE A 70 3.57 18.33 8.53
N PRO A 71 4.24 18.48 9.70
CA PRO A 71 4.10 17.53 10.79
C PRO A 71 2.63 17.32 11.17
N THR A 72 2.22 16.05 11.25
CA THR A 72 0.84 15.68 11.59
C THR A 72 0.58 15.97 13.07
N VAL A 73 -0.36 16.87 13.33
CA VAL A 73 -0.87 17.15 14.67
C VAL A 73 -2.15 16.33 14.88
N GLY A 74 -2.06 15.28 15.70
CA GLY A 74 -3.15 14.32 15.88
C GLY A 74 -3.06 13.16 14.91
N PHE A 75 -4.07 12.99 14.07
CA PHE A 75 -4.13 11.91 13.08
C PHE A 75 -4.80 12.36 11.78
N ASN A 76 -4.55 11.62 10.71
CA ASN A 76 -5.27 11.72 9.45
C ASN A 76 -5.82 10.34 9.08
N VAL A 77 -7.02 10.28 8.50
CA VAL A 77 -7.65 9.02 8.07
C VAL A 77 -7.97 9.10 6.60
N GLU A 78 -7.48 8.13 5.85
CA GLU A 78 -7.71 8.04 4.42
C GLU A 78 -8.06 6.61 4.02
N VAL A 79 -8.93 6.48 3.03
CA VAL A 79 -9.22 5.19 2.40
C VAL A 79 -8.35 5.07 1.16
N VAL A 80 -7.51 4.05 1.15
CA VAL A 80 -6.66 3.68 0.02
C VAL A 80 -7.19 2.40 -0.58
N GLU A 81 -7.64 2.46 -1.80
CA GLU A 81 -8.08 1.32 -2.55
C GLU A 81 -6.90 0.66 -3.25
N TYR A 82 -6.61 -0.60 -2.89
CA TYR A 82 -5.53 -1.36 -3.50
C TYR A 82 -5.95 -2.80 -3.74
N LYS A 83 -5.95 -3.21 -5.03
CA LYS A 83 -6.48 -4.51 -5.46
C LYS A 83 -7.94 -4.68 -4.96
N ASN A 84 -8.26 -5.82 -4.34
CA ASN A 84 -9.61 -6.12 -3.83
C ASN A 84 -9.77 -5.74 -2.34
N ILE A 85 -8.95 -4.81 -1.85
CA ILE A 85 -8.95 -4.38 -0.45
C ILE A 85 -9.09 -2.86 -0.37
N ASN A 86 -9.97 -2.41 0.51
CA ASN A 86 -10.02 -1.03 0.95
C ASN A 86 -9.25 -0.93 2.28
N PHE A 87 -8.10 -0.30 2.24
CA PHE A 87 -7.32 0.01 3.43
C PHE A 87 -7.81 1.33 4.02
N THR A 88 -8.44 1.29 5.18
CA THR A 88 -8.65 2.50 5.97
C THR A 88 -7.38 2.76 6.78
N VAL A 89 -6.58 3.70 6.30
CA VAL A 89 -5.26 4.00 6.87
C VAL A 89 -5.37 5.16 7.85
N TRP A 90 -4.97 4.91 9.07
CA TRP A 90 -4.86 5.90 10.14
C TRP A 90 -3.41 6.36 10.24
N ASP A 91 -3.10 7.51 9.66
CA ASP A 91 -1.77 8.15 9.76
C ASP A 91 -1.71 8.95 11.08
N ILE A 92 -1.00 8.43 12.04
CA ILE A 92 -0.94 8.99 13.39
C ILE A 92 0.39 9.73 13.57
N GLY A 93 0.33 10.93 14.13
CA GLY A 93 1.50 11.76 14.37
C GLY A 93 2.59 11.03 15.18
N GLY A 94 3.85 11.22 14.79
CA GLY A 94 5.00 10.54 15.37
C GLY A 94 5.72 11.31 16.49
N GLN A 95 5.23 12.49 16.88
CA GLN A 95 5.81 13.28 17.94
C GLN A 95 5.66 12.58 19.31
N ASP A 96 6.65 12.75 20.21
CA ASP A 96 6.69 12.07 21.52
C ASP A 96 5.40 12.19 22.33
N LYS A 97 4.81 13.37 22.33
CA LYS A 97 3.57 13.64 23.07
C LYS A 97 2.37 12.87 22.50
N ILE A 98 2.39 12.58 21.18
CA ILE A 98 1.29 11.91 20.45
C ILE A 98 1.47 10.41 20.49
N ARG A 99 2.69 9.87 20.56
CA ARG A 99 2.96 8.41 20.58
C ARG A 99 2.19 7.70 21.68
N LYS A 100 2.00 8.33 22.85
CA LYS A 100 1.20 7.78 23.95
C LYS A 100 -0.26 7.50 23.57
N LEU A 101 -0.75 8.15 22.53
CA LEU A 101 -2.12 7.99 22.04
C LEU A 101 -2.25 6.85 21.01
N TRP A 102 -1.17 6.33 20.45
CA TRP A 102 -1.20 5.30 19.40
C TRP A 102 -2.07 4.11 19.79
N ARG A 103 -1.97 3.64 21.04
CA ARG A 103 -2.74 2.50 21.54
C ARG A 103 -4.25 2.63 21.38
N HIS A 104 -4.78 3.86 21.37
CA HIS A 104 -6.21 4.09 21.21
C HIS A 104 -6.70 3.75 19.79
N TYR A 105 -5.78 3.65 18.83
CA TYR A 105 -6.10 3.36 17.43
C TYR A 105 -5.91 1.90 17.07
N TYR A 106 -5.39 1.06 17.98
CA TYR A 106 -5.06 -0.33 17.71
C TYR A 106 -6.26 -1.26 17.67
N LEU A 107 -7.35 -0.91 18.35
CA LEU A 107 -8.55 -1.74 18.39
C LEU A 107 -9.13 -1.99 17.00
N GLY A 108 -9.32 -3.26 16.65
CA GLY A 108 -9.82 -3.68 15.35
C GLY A 108 -8.83 -3.52 14.20
N THR A 109 -7.53 -3.33 14.48
CA THR A 109 -6.48 -3.22 13.48
C THR A 109 -6.14 -4.59 12.90
N HIS A 110 -6.21 -4.71 11.57
CA HIS A 110 -5.85 -5.92 10.84
C HIS A 110 -4.37 -5.95 10.46
N GLY A 111 -3.78 -4.78 10.23
CA GLY A 111 -2.37 -4.64 9.90
C GLY A 111 -1.80 -3.30 10.34
N ALA A 112 -0.50 -3.28 10.58
CA ALA A 112 0.25 -2.06 10.88
C ALA A 112 1.31 -1.81 9.82
N ILE A 113 1.47 -0.54 9.45
CA ILE A 113 2.60 -0.05 8.66
C ILE A 113 3.47 0.76 9.60
N PHE A 114 4.65 0.25 9.91
CA PHE A 114 5.63 0.95 10.73
C PHE A 114 6.68 1.61 9.83
N VAL A 115 6.71 2.94 9.79
CA VAL A 115 7.58 3.69 8.90
C VAL A 115 8.81 4.16 9.65
N VAL A 116 10.00 3.84 9.10
CA VAL A 116 11.30 4.21 9.68
C VAL A 116 12.06 5.07 8.67
N ASP A 117 12.63 6.16 9.15
CA ASP A 117 13.62 6.92 8.40
C ASP A 117 14.94 6.15 8.38
N SER A 118 15.34 5.65 7.23
CA SER A 118 16.56 4.85 7.10
C SER A 118 17.84 5.65 7.33
N CYS A 119 17.78 6.98 7.30
CA CYS A 119 18.95 7.85 7.52
C CYS A 119 19.11 8.28 8.97
N ASP A 120 18.07 8.09 9.78
CA ASP A 120 18.05 8.52 11.17
C ASP A 120 18.67 7.45 12.09
N ARG A 121 19.99 7.42 12.08
CA ARG A 121 20.77 6.46 12.86
C ARG A 121 20.75 6.77 14.37
N GLU A 122 20.47 8.01 14.72
CA GLU A 122 20.46 8.46 16.12
C GLU A 122 19.20 7.96 16.83
N ARG A 123 18.04 7.98 16.14
CA ARG A 123 16.77 7.59 16.72
C ARG A 123 16.30 6.18 16.35
N VAL A 124 17.16 5.34 15.76
CA VAL A 124 16.78 3.97 15.41
C VAL A 124 16.42 3.13 16.64
N GLU A 125 17.07 3.39 17.78
CA GLU A 125 16.73 2.69 19.04
C GLU A 125 15.37 3.16 19.59
N ASP A 126 15.06 4.45 19.50
CA ASP A 126 13.71 4.96 19.83
C ASP A 126 12.66 4.29 18.94
N ALA A 127 12.96 4.13 17.65
CA ALA A 127 12.05 3.43 16.72
C ALA A 127 11.86 1.95 17.12
N ARG A 128 12.91 1.27 17.56
CA ARG A 128 12.87 -0.09 18.09
C ARG A 128 11.97 -0.18 19.33
N GLU A 129 12.17 0.73 20.27
CA GLU A 129 11.36 0.76 21.50
C GLU A 129 9.88 0.96 21.21
N GLU A 130 9.54 1.91 20.33
CA GLU A 130 8.15 2.19 19.95
C GLU A 130 7.52 1.02 19.20
N LEU A 131 8.29 0.38 18.30
CA LEU A 131 7.86 -0.85 17.63
C LEU A 131 7.58 -1.96 18.66
N SER A 132 8.51 -2.18 19.58
CA SER A 132 8.37 -3.19 20.64
C SER A 132 7.15 -2.93 21.52
N LYS A 133 6.91 -1.68 21.93
CA LYS A 133 5.73 -1.27 22.68
C LYS A 133 4.44 -1.58 21.90
N MET A 134 4.40 -1.26 20.60
CA MET A 134 3.27 -1.59 19.74
C MET A 134 3.03 -3.10 19.64
N LEU A 135 4.09 -3.88 19.45
CA LEU A 135 4.00 -5.33 19.31
C LEU A 135 3.58 -6.05 20.59
N ALA A 136 3.81 -5.42 21.75
CA ALA A 136 3.43 -5.97 23.06
C ALA A 136 1.96 -5.75 23.42
N VAL A 137 1.23 -4.91 22.67
CA VAL A 137 -0.18 -4.62 22.94
C VAL A 137 -1.05 -5.78 22.43
N GLU A 138 -1.99 -6.25 23.29
CA GLU A 138 -2.85 -7.42 22.97
C GLU A 138 -3.71 -7.17 21.71
N GLU A 139 -4.23 -5.96 21.54
CA GLU A 139 -5.03 -5.56 20.38
C GLU A 139 -4.27 -5.66 19.05
N MET A 140 -2.93 -5.70 19.12
CA MET A 140 -2.05 -5.84 17.95
C MET A 140 -1.54 -7.26 17.74
N ARG A 141 -1.92 -8.21 18.60
CA ARG A 141 -1.37 -9.59 18.57
C ARG A 141 -1.54 -10.25 17.21
N ASP A 142 -2.70 -10.10 16.62
CA ASP A 142 -3.03 -10.73 15.34
C ASP A 142 -2.77 -9.81 14.12
N ALA A 143 -2.30 -8.58 14.34
CA ALA A 143 -2.02 -7.66 13.24
C ALA A 143 -0.78 -8.08 12.43
N ALA A 144 -0.88 -8.08 11.10
CA ALA A 144 0.30 -8.20 10.24
C ALA A 144 1.11 -6.92 10.29
N VAL A 145 2.44 -7.00 10.31
CA VAL A 145 3.31 -5.83 10.45
C VAL A 145 4.20 -5.64 9.22
N LEU A 146 3.95 -4.57 8.49
CA LEU A 146 4.82 -4.10 7.41
C LEU A 146 5.72 -3.00 7.93
N VAL A 147 7.03 -3.21 7.90
CA VAL A 147 8.01 -2.15 8.16
C VAL A 147 8.44 -1.54 6.83
N LEU A 148 8.24 -0.24 6.67
CA LEU A 148 8.76 0.50 5.52
C LEU A 148 10.05 1.24 5.93
N ALA A 149 11.17 0.73 5.46
CA ALA A 149 12.48 1.37 5.58
C ALA A 149 12.55 2.49 4.54
N ASN A 150 12.03 3.66 4.90
CA ASN A 150 11.84 4.79 3.99
C ASN A 150 13.14 5.59 3.79
N LYS A 151 13.16 6.44 2.75
CA LYS A 151 14.27 7.31 2.33
C LYS A 151 15.50 6.54 1.83
N GLN A 152 15.27 5.41 1.15
CA GLN A 152 16.35 4.60 0.56
C GLN A 152 17.09 5.29 -0.58
N ASP A 153 16.58 6.39 -1.08
CA ASP A 153 17.20 7.28 -2.08
C ASP A 153 18.37 8.08 -1.53
N LEU A 154 18.50 8.19 -0.20
CA LEU A 154 19.55 8.97 0.42
C LEU A 154 20.84 8.14 0.63
N PRO A 155 22.03 8.74 0.46
CA PRO A 155 23.30 8.00 0.40
C PRO A 155 23.68 7.29 1.71
N ASN A 156 23.21 7.77 2.86
CA ASN A 156 23.51 7.22 4.18
C ASN A 156 22.40 6.32 4.74
N ALA A 157 21.45 5.92 3.89
CA ALA A 157 20.34 5.08 4.31
C ALA A 157 20.82 3.72 4.79
N MET A 158 20.36 3.31 5.97
CA MET A 158 20.54 1.96 6.46
C MET A 158 19.78 0.99 5.54
N LYS A 159 20.44 -0.08 5.13
CA LYS A 159 19.78 -1.12 4.32
C LYS A 159 18.77 -1.89 5.15
N THR A 160 17.80 -2.51 4.49
CA THR A 160 16.75 -3.30 5.15
C THR A 160 17.30 -4.37 6.09
N ALA A 161 18.39 -5.02 5.73
CA ALA A 161 19.05 -6.03 6.57
C ALA A 161 19.60 -5.40 7.87
N GLU A 162 20.26 -4.25 7.79
CA GLU A 162 20.77 -3.51 8.96
C GLU A 162 19.61 -3.06 9.85
N LEU A 163 18.56 -2.46 9.26
CA LEU A 163 17.39 -2.02 10.02
C LEU A 163 16.64 -3.18 10.66
N SER A 164 16.50 -4.32 9.97
CA SER A 164 15.87 -5.53 10.52
C SER A 164 16.56 -6.00 11.80
N GLN A 165 17.90 -5.94 11.83
CA GLN A 165 18.70 -6.25 13.01
C GLN A 165 18.49 -5.23 14.12
N LYS A 166 18.64 -3.93 13.81
CA LYS A 166 18.54 -2.83 14.79
C LYS A 166 17.15 -2.76 15.42
N LEU A 167 16.09 -3.01 14.65
CA LEU A 167 14.72 -3.05 15.13
C LEU A 167 14.33 -4.34 15.84
N GLY A 168 15.21 -5.35 15.87
CA GLY A 168 14.94 -6.63 16.53
C GLY A 168 13.84 -7.46 15.83
N LEU A 169 13.62 -7.28 14.52
CA LEU A 169 12.53 -7.97 13.81
C LEU A 169 12.69 -9.49 13.82
N HIS A 170 13.92 -9.99 13.86
CA HIS A 170 14.19 -11.44 13.93
C HIS A 170 13.76 -12.08 15.25
N GLU A 171 13.50 -11.27 16.28
CA GLU A 171 13.00 -11.73 17.58
C GLU A 171 11.48 -11.84 17.61
N VAL A 172 10.79 -11.21 16.65
CA VAL A 172 9.32 -11.20 16.55
C VAL A 172 8.82 -12.63 16.24
N ARG A 173 7.93 -13.14 17.07
CA ARG A 173 7.31 -14.47 16.92
C ARG A 173 5.78 -14.37 16.94
N GLY A 174 5.13 -15.36 16.36
CA GLY A 174 3.67 -15.53 16.45
C GLY A 174 2.87 -14.56 15.58
N ARG A 175 3.52 -13.80 14.68
CA ARG A 175 2.83 -12.92 13.73
C ARG A 175 3.58 -12.79 12.41
N ASP A 176 2.85 -12.43 11.37
CA ASP A 176 3.43 -12.14 10.06
C ASP A 176 4.06 -10.75 10.08
N TRP A 177 5.31 -10.65 9.68
CA TRP A 177 5.99 -9.38 9.48
C TRP A 177 6.83 -9.38 8.21
N PHE A 178 7.05 -8.19 7.67
CA PHE A 178 7.90 -7.98 6.51
C PHE A 178 8.57 -6.61 6.58
N ILE A 179 9.80 -6.49 6.10
CA ILE A 179 10.49 -5.23 5.94
C ILE A 179 10.74 -4.97 4.46
N GLN A 180 10.36 -3.78 3.98
CA GLN A 180 10.52 -3.34 2.61
C GLN A 180 11.26 -2.00 2.57
N GLY A 181 12.32 -1.92 1.78
CA GLY A 181 12.95 -0.65 1.46
C GLY A 181 12.04 0.20 0.58
N ALA A 182 11.92 1.48 0.90
CA ALA A 182 11.03 2.38 0.19
C ALA A 182 11.65 3.78 -0.01
N CYS A 183 11.17 4.46 -1.04
CA CYS A 183 11.34 5.89 -1.24
C CYS A 183 9.98 6.52 -1.45
N ALA A 184 9.47 7.23 -0.44
CA ALA A 184 8.13 7.82 -0.47
C ALA A 184 7.97 8.85 -1.60
N THR A 185 9.00 9.62 -1.89
CA THR A 185 9.00 10.65 -2.93
C THR A 185 8.97 10.06 -4.34
N MET A 186 9.65 8.95 -4.57
CA MET A 186 9.67 8.26 -5.86
C MET A 186 8.53 7.25 -6.00
N GLY A 187 7.97 6.78 -4.88
CA GLY A 187 6.94 5.73 -4.83
C GLY A 187 7.54 4.32 -4.87
N GLU A 188 8.86 4.20 -4.90
CA GLU A 188 9.54 2.92 -4.96
C GLU A 188 9.36 2.13 -3.65
N GLY A 189 9.17 0.83 -3.77
CA GLY A 189 9.05 -0.09 -2.63
C GLY A 189 7.69 -0.04 -1.90
N ILE A 190 6.90 1.02 -2.03
CA ILE A 190 5.62 1.17 -1.32
C ILE A 190 4.62 0.10 -1.76
N TYR A 191 4.42 -0.04 -3.08
CA TYR A 191 3.46 -0.99 -3.62
C TYR A 191 3.87 -2.44 -3.40
N GLN A 192 5.19 -2.74 -3.38
CA GLN A 192 5.71 -4.07 -3.05
C GLN A 192 5.37 -4.45 -1.59
N GLY A 193 5.54 -3.49 -0.67
CA GLY A 193 5.13 -3.66 0.72
C GLY A 193 3.63 -3.89 0.87
N LEU A 194 2.81 -3.08 0.18
CA LEU A 194 1.34 -3.25 0.19
C LEU A 194 0.91 -4.57 -0.44
N ASP A 195 1.60 -5.05 -1.47
CA ASP A 195 1.34 -6.36 -2.06
C ASP A 195 1.52 -7.50 -1.08
N TRP A 196 2.59 -7.44 -0.28
CA TRP A 196 2.79 -8.39 0.78
C TRP A 196 1.67 -8.30 1.83
N LEU A 197 1.36 -7.08 2.30
CA LEU A 197 0.32 -6.86 3.31
C LEU A 197 -1.04 -7.34 2.82
N ALA A 198 -1.43 -6.99 1.59
CA ALA A 198 -2.67 -7.41 0.98
C ALA A 198 -2.80 -8.94 0.87
N ARG A 199 -1.74 -9.62 0.42
CA ARG A 199 -1.71 -11.08 0.34
C ARG A 199 -1.83 -11.73 1.71
N THR A 200 -1.08 -11.26 2.69
CA THR A 200 -1.10 -11.77 4.06
C THR A 200 -2.48 -11.62 4.69
N LEU A 201 -3.11 -10.45 4.57
CA LEU A 201 -4.44 -10.20 5.11
C LEU A 201 -5.54 -10.97 4.35
N SER A 202 -5.38 -11.17 3.03
CA SER A 202 -6.34 -11.95 2.24
C SER A 202 -6.34 -13.44 2.57
N ALA A 203 -5.17 -13.98 2.95
CA ALA A 203 -5.01 -15.38 3.30
C ALA A 203 -5.65 -15.76 4.64
N ARG A 204 -5.97 -14.77 5.49
CA ARG A 204 -6.59 -15.00 6.80
C ARG A 204 -8.07 -15.33 6.63
N PRO A 205 -8.59 -16.32 7.37
CA PRO A 205 -10.02 -16.61 7.37
C PRO A 205 -10.83 -15.39 7.82
N ARG A 206 -12.07 -15.32 7.34
CA ARG A 206 -13.04 -14.28 7.75
C ARG A 206 -13.55 -14.57 9.15
#